data_511cc7c380c4ca00584ceec9b5b59e64
#
_entry.id   511cc7c380c4ca00584ceec9b5b59e64
#
_cell.length_a   1.000
_cell.length_b   1.000
_cell.length_c   1.000
_cell.angle_alpha   90.00
_cell.angle_beta   90.00
_cell.angle_gamma   90.00
#
_symmetry.space_group_name_H-M   'P 1'
#
loop_
_entity.id
_entity.type
_entity.pdbx_description
1 polymer ?
#
loop_
_entity_poly.entity_id
_entity_poly.type
_entity_poly.pdbx_seq_one_letter_code
_entity_poly.pdbx_strand_id
1 'polypeptide(L)'
;MANQLSLLVVDDDVDVCTYLEELLSRDGFGVHTVHDPAEAVEALRQGEYHICIVDLMMPRISGIDLLGQIRRMDDDIAVIILTGHPSLDTATASIQHEVSAYIRKPFDVDEFRGVVNRIAKKKGLILRREDELHQTIGRIIRELRKERGLTLKQMSRRTKLSVSLLSQIERAESSASVSSLFKVSNALDVPITQLFGEF
;
A
#
# COMPACT_ATOMS: atom_id res chain seq x y z
N MET A 1 11.29 -9.60 5.33
CA MET A 1 10.71 -9.50 3.97
C MET A 1 9.73 -8.34 4.04
N ALA A 2 9.83 -7.34 3.17
CA ALA A 2 8.87 -6.23 3.15
C ALA A 2 7.47 -6.80 2.94
N ASN A 3 6.51 -6.36 3.75
CA ASN A 3 5.12 -6.80 3.67
C ASN A 3 4.54 -6.24 2.36
N GLN A 4 4.63 -7.02 1.28
CA GLN A 4 4.11 -6.66 -0.03
C GLN A 4 2.59 -6.76 0.03
N LEU A 5 1.88 -5.72 -0.39
CA LEU A 5 0.43 -5.77 -0.47
C LEU A 5 -0.02 -6.79 -1.50
N SER A 6 -0.89 -7.70 -1.05
CA SER A 6 -1.43 -8.77 -1.88
C SER A 6 -2.77 -8.35 -2.48
N LEU A 7 -2.88 -8.46 -3.80
CA LEU A 7 -4.09 -8.21 -4.56
C LEU A 7 -4.58 -9.52 -5.20
N LEU A 8 -5.90 -9.73 -5.15
CA LEU A 8 -6.56 -10.77 -5.93
C LEU A 8 -7.29 -10.11 -7.11
N VAL A 9 -7.04 -10.60 -8.32
CA VAL A 9 -7.76 -10.18 -9.54
C VAL A 9 -8.62 -11.34 -10.00
N VAL A 10 -9.92 -11.10 -10.17
CA VAL A 10 -10.90 -12.11 -10.59
C VAL A 10 -11.60 -11.61 -11.85
N ASP A 11 -11.26 -12.22 -12.97
CA ASP A 11 -11.76 -11.87 -14.30
C ASP A 11 -11.67 -13.10 -15.20
N ASP A 12 -12.69 -13.44 -15.94
CA ASP A 12 -12.67 -14.59 -16.85
C ASP A 12 -11.86 -14.35 -18.12
N ASP A 13 -11.51 -13.09 -18.40
CA ASP A 13 -10.62 -12.71 -19.49
C ASP A 13 -9.15 -12.82 -19.04
N VAL A 14 -8.46 -13.83 -19.58
CA VAL A 14 -7.06 -14.12 -19.30
C VAL A 14 -6.13 -12.96 -19.69
N ASP A 15 -6.45 -12.25 -20.78
CA ASP A 15 -5.63 -11.12 -21.26
C ASP A 15 -5.75 -9.93 -20.29
N VAL A 16 -6.93 -9.68 -19.75
CA VAL A 16 -7.14 -8.66 -18.71
C VAL A 16 -6.39 -9.01 -17.44
N CYS A 17 -6.47 -10.27 -16.99
CA CYS A 17 -5.73 -10.74 -15.83
C CYS A 17 -4.22 -10.57 -15.99
N THR A 18 -3.68 -11.02 -17.11
CA THR A 18 -2.24 -10.91 -17.42
C THR A 18 -1.80 -9.45 -17.45
N TYR A 19 -2.59 -8.60 -18.10
CA TYR A 19 -2.31 -7.17 -18.16
C TYR A 19 -2.30 -6.50 -16.78
N LEU A 20 -3.29 -6.79 -15.94
CA LEU A 20 -3.38 -6.23 -14.58
C LEU A 20 -2.27 -6.77 -13.68
N GLU A 21 -1.90 -8.04 -13.82
CA GLU A 21 -0.80 -8.64 -13.08
C GLU A 21 0.52 -7.94 -13.41
N GLU A 22 0.84 -7.77 -14.70
CA GLU A 22 2.04 -7.05 -15.10
C GLU A 22 2.05 -5.59 -14.63
N LEU A 23 0.92 -4.89 -14.78
CA LEU A 23 0.76 -3.50 -14.40
C LEU A 23 1.01 -3.29 -12.91
N LEU A 24 0.28 -4.03 -12.08
CA LEU A 24 0.30 -3.87 -10.63
C LEU A 24 1.57 -4.45 -9.99
N SER A 25 2.15 -5.51 -10.57
CA SER A 25 3.43 -6.05 -10.11
C SER A 25 4.57 -5.05 -10.32
N ARG A 26 4.58 -4.29 -11.43
CA ARG A 26 5.53 -3.19 -11.65
C ARG A 26 5.38 -2.08 -10.62
N ASP A 27 4.17 -1.86 -10.13
CA ASP A 27 3.87 -0.89 -9.07
C ASP A 27 4.20 -1.42 -7.66
N GLY A 28 4.68 -2.67 -7.56
CA GLY A 28 5.20 -3.28 -6.34
C GLY A 28 4.17 -4.06 -5.52
N PHE A 29 2.99 -4.35 -6.09
CA PHE A 29 2.00 -5.23 -5.49
C PHE A 29 2.31 -6.70 -5.73
N GLY A 30 1.94 -7.58 -4.79
CA GLY A 30 1.85 -9.02 -5.02
C GLY A 30 0.49 -9.32 -5.64
N VAL A 31 0.47 -9.80 -6.87
CA VAL A 31 -0.79 -10.02 -7.61
C VAL A 31 -1.02 -11.52 -7.79
N HIS A 32 -2.23 -11.97 -7.50
CA HIS A 32 -2.72 -13.30 -7.79
C HIS A 32 -3.94 -13.15 -8.70
N THR A 33 -3.96 -13.87 -9.80
CA THR A 33 -5.07 -13.84 -10.77
C THR A 33 -5.86 -15.14 -10.75
N VAL A 34 -7.17 -15.04 -10.85
CA VAL A 34 -8.11 -16.16 -10.88
C VAL A 34 -9.12 -15.93 -12.00
N HIS A 35 -9.35 -16.95 -12.82
CA HIS A 35 -10.23 -16.87 -13.97
C HIS A 35 -11.60 -17.53 -13.74
N ASP A 36 -11.74 -18.32 -12.69
CA ASP A 36 -13.00 -18.92 -12.26
C ASP A 36 -13.46 -18.31 -10.92
N PRO A 37 -14.66 -17.70 -10.88
CA PRO A 37 -15.21 -17.16 -9.63
C PRO A 37 -15.27 -18.16 -8.47
N ALA A 38 -15.41 -19.44 -8.75
CA ALA A 38 -15.42 -20.49 -7.73
C ALA A 38 -14.05 -20.65 -7.07
N GLU A 39 -12.97 -20.51 -7.84
CA GLU A 39 -11.61 -20.54 -7.32
C GLU A 39 -11.28 -19.27 -6.51
N ALA A 40 -11.90 -18.13 -6.81
CA ALA A 40 -11.70 -16.89 -6.08
C ALA A 40 -12.08 -17.02 -4.60
N VAL A 41 -13.18 -17.72 -4.30
CA VAL A 41 -13.63 -17.97 -2.92
C VAL A 41 -12.61 -18.83 -2.17
N GLU A 42 -12.06 -19.83 -2.83
CA GLU A 42 -11.04 -20.70 -2.23
C GLU A 42 -9.70 -19.95 -2.06
N ALA A 43 -9.28 -19.15 -3.04
CA ALA A 43 -8.11 -18.29 -2.94
C ALA A 43 -8.22 -17.33 -1.74
N LEU A 44 -9.39 -16.70 -1.56
CA LEU A 44 -9.66 -15.81 -0.42
C LEU A 44 -9.61 -16.52 0.94
N ARG A 45 -9.95 -17.82 1.00
CA ARG A 45 -9.86 -18.61 2.23
C ARG A 45 -8.42 -18.99 2.59
N GLN A 46 -7.59 -19.20 1.57
CA GLN A 46 -6.22 -19.70 1.73
C GLN A 46 -5.19 -18.58 1.83
N GLY A 47 -5.49 -17.40 1.29
CA GLY A 47 -4.56 -16.27 1.19
C GLY A 47 -5.04 -15.05 1.96
N GLU A 48 -4.08 -14.22 2.34
CA GLU A 48 -4.34 -12.89 2.91
C GLU A 48 -4.26 -11.87 1.77
N TYR A 49 -5.41 -11.35 1.34
CA TYR A 49 -5.50 -10.31 0.32
C TYR A 49 -6.01 -9.02 0.94
N HIS A 50 -5.45 -7.91 0.50
CA HIS A 50 -5.81 -6.58 1.00
C HIS A 50 -6.80 -5.87 0.06
N ILE A 51 -6.69 -6.15 -1.23
CA ILE A 51 -7.56 -5.59 -2.27
C ILE A 51 -8.00 -6.72 -3.20
N CYS A 52 -9.28 -6.76 -3.53
CA CYS A 52 -9.83 -7.66 -4.53
C CYS A 52 -10.38 -6.85 -5.70
N ILE A 53 -9.93 -7.14 -6.92
CA ILE A 53 -10.43 -6.55 -8.16
C ILE A 53 -11.32 -7.58 -8.83
N VAL A 54 -12.58 -7.25 -9.08
CA VAL A 54 -13.58 -8.22 -9.55
C VAL A 54 -14.29 -7.70 -10.79
N ASP A 55 -14.32 -8.50 -11.88
CA ASP A 55 -15.30 -8.29 -12.94
C ASP A 55 -16.69 -8.77 -12.50
N LEU A 56 -17.71 -8.04 -12.90
CA LEU A 56 -19.11 -8.42 -12.62
C LEU A 56 -19.68 -9.38 -13.63
N MET A 57 -19.14 -9.40 -14.84
CA MET A 57 -19.71 -10.14 -15.98
C MET A 57 -18.91 -11.41 -16.26
N MET A 58 -18.95 -12.33 -15.34
CA MET A 58 -18.30 -13.63 -15.47
C MET A 58 -19.33 -14.76 -15.68
N PRO A 59 -18.98 -15.82 -16.40
CA PRO A 59 -19.84 -16.98 -16.56
C PRO A 59 -20.02 -17.72 -15.21
N ARG A 60 -21.16 -18.41 -15.06
CA ARG A 60 -21.52 -19.27 -13.92
C ARG A 60 -21.84 -18.59 -12.60
N ILE A 61 -21.05 -17.67 -12.14
CA ILE A 61 -21.29 -16.92 -10.90
C ILE A 61 -21.25 -15.45 -11.23
N SER A 62 -22.32 -14.73 -10.90
CA SER A 62 -22.34 -13.27 -11.03
C SER A 62 -21.30 -12.66 -10.10
N GLY A 63 -20.54 -11.66 -10.58
CA GLY A 63 -19.61 -10.90 -9.73
C GLY A 63 -20.30 -10.26 -8.51
N ILE A 64 -21.61 -10.00 -8.59
CA ILE A 64 -22.41 -9.51 -7.44
C ILE A 64 -22.55 -10.61 -6.38
N ASP A 65 -22.81 -11.86 -6.79
CA ASP A 65 -22.89 -12.98 -5.86
C ASP A 65 -21.53 -13.27 -5.21
N LEU A 66 -20.46 -13.18 -5.99
CA LEU A 66 -19.09 -13.26 -5.48
C LEU A 66 -18.80 -12.15 -4.47
N LEU A 67 -19.20 -10.93 -4.77
CA LEU A 67 -19.07 -9.78 -3.86
C LEU A 67 -19.77 -10.02 -2.52
N GLY A 68 -21.00 -10.57 -2.55
CA GLY A 68 -21.73 -10.98 -1.35
C GLY A 68 -21.01 -12.09 -0.56
N GLN A 69 -20.30 -12.99 -1.23
CA GLN A 69 -19.48 -14.01 -0.57
C GLN A 69 -18.21 -13.41 0.05
N ILE A 70 -17.53 -12.53 -0.66
CA ILE A 70 -16.36 -11.80 -0.14
C ILE A 70 -16.73 -11.09 1.16
N ARG A 71 -17.80 -10.32 1.18
CA ARG A 71 -18.24 -9.56 2.37
C ARG A 71 -18.60 -10.42 3.56
N ARG A 72 -19.07 -11.65 3.34
CA ARG A 72 -19.35 -12.60 4.43
C ARG A 72 -18.08 -13.22 5.01
N MET A 73 -17.01 -13.26 4.25
CA MET A 73 -15.71 -13.84 4.65
C MET A 73 -14.81 -12.80 5.30
N ASP A 74 -14.76 -11.62 4.71
CA ASP A 74 -13.92 -10.50 5.13
C ASP A 74 -14.60 -9.18 4.74
N ASP A 75 -15.05 -8.42 5.73
CA ASP A 75 -15.66 -7.10 5.54
C ASP A 75 -14.63 -5.97 5.41
N ASP A 76 -13.37 -6.23 5.81
CA ASP A 76 -12.30 -5.26 5.72
C ASP A 76 -11.55 -5.27 4.38
N ILE A 77 -11.60 -6.34 3.59
CA ILE A 77 -10.96 -6.36 2.27
C ILE A 77 -11.52 -5.26 1.37
N ALA A 78 -10.63 -4.48 0.74
CA ALA A 78 -11.07 -3.47 -0.22
C ALA A 78 -11.47 -4.14 -1.52
N VAL A 79 -12.68 -3.83 -2.04
CA VAL A 79 -13.13 -4.37 -3.33
C VAL A 79 -13.22 -3.27 -4.37
N ILE A 80 -12.62 -3.52 -5.53
CA ILE A 80 -12.70 -2.69 -6.73
C ILE A 80 -13.48 -3.48 -7.79
N ILE A 81 -14.57 -2.92 -8.25
CA ILE A 81 -15.29 -3.48 -9.40
C ILE A 81 -14.67 -2.94 -10.68
N LEU A 82 -14.43 -3.85 -11.64
CA LEU A 82 -13.90 -3.51 -12.95
C LEU A 82 -14.77 -4.20 -14.01
N THR A 83 -15.66 -3.47 -14.69
CA THR A 83 -16.66 -4.08 -15.59
C THR A 83 -16.83 -3.34 -16.91
N GLY A 84 -17.05 -4.11 -18.00
CA GLY A 84 -17.40 -3.59 -19.32
C GLY A 84 -18.86 -3.19 -19.47
N HIS A 85 -19.74 -3.65 -18.57
CA HIS A 85 -21.19 -3.49 -18.66
C HIS A 85 -21.79 -2.86 -17.40
N PRO A 86 -21.54 -1.56 -17.16
CA PRO A 86 -22.13 -0.87 -16.03
C PRO A 86 -23.65 -0.77 -16.16
N SER A 87 -24.37 -1.07 -15.08
CA SER A 87 -25.83 -0.89 -14.99
C SER A 87 -26.20 -0.24 -13.65
N LEU A 88 -27.45 0.27 -13.58
CA LEU A 88 -27.99 0.80 -12.32
C LEU A 88 -28.03 -0.29 -11.23
N ASP A 89 -28.38 -1.51 -11.61
CA ASP A 89 -28.48 -2.64 -10.67
C ASP A 89 -27.10 -2.99 -10.10
N THR A 90 -26.07 -3.06 -10.96
CA THR A 90 -24.70 -3.35 -10.53
C THR A 90 -24.11 -2.21 -9.70
N ALA A 91 -24.42 -0.97 -10.02
CA ALA A 91 -24.00 0.19 -9.24
C ALA A 91 -24.68 0.21 -7.85
N THR A 92 -25.98 -0.08 -7.79
CA THR A 92 -26.75 -0.16 -6.55
C THR A 92 -26.24 -1.29 -5.65
N ALA A 93 -26.01 -2.47 -6.21
CA ALA A 93 -25.42 -3.60 -5.49
C ALA A 93 -24.02 -3.27 -4.96
N SER A 94 -23.21 -2.56 -5.73
CA SER A 94 -21.87 -2.12 -5.31
C SER A 94 -21.94 -1.20 -4.09
N ILE A 95 -22.92 -0.31 -4.01
CA ILE A 95 -23.13 0.56 -2.84
C ILE A 95 -23.57 -0.29 -1.63
N GLN A 96 -24.50 -1.24 -1.81
CA GLN A 96 -24.98 -2.10 -0.72
C GLN A 96 -23.89 -2.98 -0.13
N HIS A 97 -22.90 -3.38 -0.92
CA HIS A 97 -21.76 -4.20 -0.50
C HIS A 97 -20.50 -3.38 -0.18
N GLU A 98 -20.65 -2.06 0.00
CA GLU A 98 -19.54 -1.17 0.40
C GLU A 98 -18.28 -1.31 -0.46
N VAL A 99 -18.47 -1.29 -1.79
CA VAL A 99 -17.38 -1.37 -2.76
C VAL A 99 -16.51 -0.12 -2.67
N SER A 100 -15.20 -0.31 -2.66
CA SER A 100 -14.23 0.78 -2.50
C SER A 100 -14.09 1.64 -3.76
N ALA A 101 -14.28 1.05 -4.95
CA ALA A 101 -14.35 1.75 -6.22
C ALA A 101 -15.09 0.93 -7.29
N TYR A 102 -15.64 1.64 -8.27
CA TYR A 102 -16.32 1.08 -9.43
C TYR A 102 -15.71 1.71 -10.70
N ILE A 103 -15.09 0.89 -11.54
CA ILE A 103 -14.35 1.32 -12.73
C ILE A 103 -14.95 0.66 -13.97
N ARG A 104 -15.17 1.45 -15.00
CA ARG A 104 -15.68 0.95 -16.29
C ARG A 104 -14.51 0.55 -17.20
N LYS A 105 -14.62 -0.61 -17.86
CA LYS A 105 -13.76 -0.99 -18.99
C LYS A 105 -14.30 -0.33 -20.32
N PRO A 106 -13.46 0.20 -21.21
CA PRO A 106 -12.02 0.40 -21.06
C PRO A 106 -11.71 1.55 -20.09
N PHE A 107 -10.59 1.48 -19.39
CA PHE A 107 -10.15 2.47 -18.40
C PHE A 107 -8.80 3.08 -18.78
N ASP A 108 -8.55 4.28 -18.29
CA ASP A 108 -7.23 4.90 -18.33
C ASP A 108 -6.32 4.29 -17.25
N VAL A 109 -5.08 4.00 -17.63
CA VAL A 109 -4.11 3.31 -16.76
C VAL A 109 -3.71 4.14 -15.54
N ASP A 110 -3.51 5.44 -15.74
CA ASP A 110 -3.08 6.34 -14.67
C ASP A 110 -4.24 6.62 -13.71
N GLU A 111 -5.47 6.72 -14.22
CA GLU A 111 -6.68 6.80 -13.42
C GLU A 111 -6.86 5.54 -12.57
N PHE A 112 -6.73 4.35 -13.17
CA PHE A 112 -6.83 3.07 -12.50
C PHE A 112 -5.78 2.94 -11.38
N ARG A 113 -4.51 3.22 -11.68
CA ARG A 113 -3.42 3.26 -10.68
C ARG A 113 -3.72 4.23 -9.55
N GLY A 114 -4.22 5.42 -9.89
CA GLY A 114 -4.63 6.43 -8.91
C GLY A 114 -5.70 5.92 -7.95
N VAL A 115 -6.68 5.15 -8.45
CA VAL A 115 -7.74 4.52 -7.63
C VAL A 115 -7.14 3.47 -6.70
N VAL A 116 -6.34 2.52 -7.24
CA VAL A 116 -5.72 1.45 -6.43
C VAL A 116 -4.85 2.04 -5.32
N ASN A 117 -3.99 3.00 -5.65
CA ASN A 117 -3.11 3.66 -4.69
C ASN A 117 -3.89 4.43 -3.61
N ARG A 118 -4.97 5.12 -3.98
CA ARG A 118 -5.83 5.84 -3.03
C ARG A 118 -6.51 4.87 -2.05
N ILE A 119 -6.99 3.73 -2.54
CA ILE A 119 -7.61 2.70 -1.70
C ILE A 119 -6.57 2.08 -0.77
N ALA A 120 -5.41 1.70 -1.28
CA ALA A 120 -4.30 1.20 -0.48
C ALA A 120 -3.93 2.19 0.65
N LYS A 121 -3.85 3.48 0.32
CA LYS A 121 -3.57 4.55 1.30
C LYS A 121 -4.69 4.70 2.33
N LYS A 122 -5.97 4.69 1.91
CA LYS A 122 -7.13 4.83 2.80
C LYS A 122 -7.24 3.69 3.81
N LYS A 123 -6.88 2.49 3.41
CA LYS A 123 -6.83 1.29 4.27
C LYS A 123 -5.59 1.23 5.17
N GLY A 124 -4.74 2.26 5.16
CA GLY A 124 -3.48 2.26 5.92
C GLY A 124 -2.42 1.31 5.35
N LEU A 125 -2.69 0.75 4.18
CA LEU A 125 -1.82 -0.18 3.47
C LEU A 125 -0.76 0.63 2.71
N ILE A 126 0.22 1.19 3.41
CA ILE A 126 1.22 2.06 2.80
C ILE A 126 2.38 1.22 2.29
N LEU A 127 2.40 1.02 0.98
CA LEU A 127 3.56 0.49 0.28
C LEU A 127 4.64 1.57 0.12
N ARG A 128 5.88 1.21 0.38
CA ARG A 128 7.11 1.98 0.09
C ARG A 128 7.33 3.29 0.86
N ARG A 129 6.39 3.76 1.68
CA ARG A 129 6.63 4.99 2.44
C ARG A 129 7.55 4.83 3.64
N GLU A 130 7.71 3.61 4.16
CA GLU A 130 8.62 3.39 5.28
C GLU A 130 10.08 3.63 4.85
N ASP A 131 10.49 3.10 3.70
CA ASP A 131 11.83 3.33 3.16
C ASP A 131 12.04 4.80 2.77
N GLU A 132 11.06 5.42 2.10
CA GLU A 132 11.09 6.85 1.76
C GLU A 132 11.13 7.73 3.03
N LEU A 133 10.35 7.37 4.05
CA LEU A 133 10.35 8.05 5.33
C LEU A 133 11.72 7.91 6.01
N HIS A 134 12.30 6.71 6.06
CA HIS A 134 13.64 6.49 6.63
C HIS A 134 14.71 7.26 5.87
N GLN A 135 14.66 7.30 4.53
CA GLN A 135 15.57 8.10 3.71
C GLN A 135 15.42 9.59 3.99
N THR A 136 14.20 10.09 4.10
CA THR A 136 13.92 11.50 4.40
C THR A 136 14.42 11.87 5.78
N ILE A 137 14.09 11.08 6.81
CA ILE A 137 14.56 11.29 8.18
C ILE A 137 16.09 11.26 8.24
N GLY A 138 16.71 10.26 7.62
CA GLY A 138 18.17 10.11 7.61
C GLY A 138 18.87 11.29 6.94
N ARG A 139 18.35 11.75 5.81
CA ARG A 139 18.85 12.91 5.07
C ARG A 139 18.74 14.19 5.90
N ILE A 140 17.57 14.46 6.48
CA ILE A 140 17.32 15.66 7.29
C ILE A 140 18.23 15.68 8.54
N ILE A 141 18.34 14.56 9.26
CA ILE A 141 19.25 14.45 10.41
C ILE A 141 20.68 14.78 10.00
N ARG A 142 21.16 14.24 8.88
CA ARG A 142 22.51 14.48 8.37
C ARG A 142 22.73 15.93 7.97
N GLU A 143 21.76 16.57 7.32
CA GLU A 143 21.81 17.97 6.92
C GLU A 143 21.87 18.87 8.15
N LEU A 144 20.92 18.75 9.08
CA LEU A 144 20.86 19.52 10.33
C LEU A 144 22.14 19.33 11.19
N ARG A 145 22.66 18.11 11.26
CA ARG A 145 23.92 17.84 11.96
C ARG A 145 25.08 18.60 11.34
N LYS A 146 25.20 18.57 10.00
CA LYS A 146 26.27 19.25 9.26
C LYS A 146 26.16 20.76 9.37
N GLU A 147 24.98 21.33 9.27
CA GLU A 147 24.73 22.77 9.45
C GLU A 147 25.19 23.26 10.81
N ARG A 148 25.05 22.42 11.86
CA ARG A 148 25.55 22.73 13.21
C ARG A 148 27.01 22.39 13.43
N GLY A 149 27.72 21.95 12.41
CA GLY A 149 29.16 21.60 12.49
C GLY A 149 29.44 20.40 13.39
N LEU A 150 28.39 19.52 13.64
CA LEU A 150 28.54 18.40 14.56
C LEU A 150 29.05 17.14 13.84
N THR A 151 30.03 16.48 14.48
CA THR A 151 30.44 15.14 14.07
C THR A 151 29.52 14.06 14.63
N LEU A 152 29.49 12.87 14.02
CA LEU A 152 28.76 11.71 14.57
C LEU A 152 29.17 11.35 15.99
N LYS A 153 30.46 11.54 16.32
CA LYS A 153 30.99 11.29 17.68
C LYS A 153 30.44 12.31 18.70
N GLN A 154 30.25 13.56 18.30
CA GLN A 154 29.62 14.58 19.14
C GLN A 154 28.13 14.32 19.31
N MET A 155 27.43 13.93 18.23
CA MET A 155 26.03 13.50 18.29
C MET A 155 25.84 12.27 19.22
N SER A 156 26.73 11.29 19.14
CA SER A 156 26.71 10.12 20.03
C SER A 156 26.79 10.49 21.51
N ARG A 157 27.67 11.43 21.85
CA ARG A 157 27.80 11.93 23.22
C ARG A 157 26.52 12.63 23.72
N ARG A 158 25.89 13.43 22.88
CA ARG A 158 24.67 14.18 23.20
C ARG A 158 23.43 13.28 23.32
N THR A 159 23.28 12.33 22.41
CA THR A 159 22.10 11.47 22.30
C THR A 159 22.19 10.20 23.14
N LYS A 160 23.40 9.80 23.56
CA LYS A 160 23.70 8.48 24.14
C LYS A 160 23.43 7.30 23.21
N LEU A 161 23.34 7.55 21.89
CA LEU A 161 23.27 6.53 20.84
C LEU A 161 24.68 6.22 20.32
N SER A 162 24.89 4.99 19.84
CA SER A 162 26.19 4.64 19.26
C SER A 162 26.45 5.40 17.95
N VAL A 163 27.71 5.63 17.64
CA VAL A 163 28.13 6.24 16.35
C VAL A 163 27.66 5.39 15.17
N SER A 164 27.72 4.07 15.30
CA SER A 164 27.26 3.12 14.27
C SER A 164 25.76 3.29 14.01
N LEU A 165 24.92 3.31 15.05
CA LEU A 165 23.47 3.49 14.93
C LEU A 165 23.13 4.84 14.29
N LEU A 166 23.75 5.92 14.72
CA LEU A 166 23.54 7.24 14.11
C LEU A 166 23.92 7.25 12.62
N SER A 167 25.03 6.60 12.27
CA SER A 167 25.45 6.46 10.87
C SER A 167 24.47 5.65 10.03
N GLN A 168 23.95 4.54 10.58
CA GLN A 168 22.95 3.71 9.92
C GLN A 168 21.63 4.47 9.71
N ILE A 169 21.18 5.25 10.71
CA ILE A 169 19.98 6.09 10.59
C ILE A 169 20.18 7.15 9.49
N GLU A 170 21.32 7.84 9.46
CA GLU A 170 21.62 8.84 8.43
C GLU A 170 21.70 8.28 7.00
N ARG A 171 21.97 6.98 6.85
CA ARG A 171 21.98 6.27 5.55
C ARG A 171 20.71 5.50 5.26
N ALA A 172 19.71 5.60 6.15
CA ALA A 172 18.48 4.82 6.08
C ALA A 172 18.70 3.28 6.05
N GLU A 173 19.79 2.80 6.62
CA GLU A 173 20.12 1.38 6.76
C GLU A 173 19.48 0.73 8.01
N SER A 174 18.94 1.56 8.90
CA SER A 174 18.23 1.13 10.11
C SER A 174 17.14 2.13 10.46
N SER A 175 15.98 1.61 10.84
CA SER A 175 14.89 2.44 11.37
C SER A 175 15.25 3.02 12.74
N ALA A 176 14.88 4.27 12.97
CA ALA A 176 15.05 4.90 14.26
C ALA A 176 13.77 4.78 15.09
N SER A 177 13.88 4.28 16.33
CA SER A 177 12.75 4.33 17.26
C SER A 177 12.35 5.78 17.57
N VAL A 178 11.09 6.03 17.92
CA VAL A 178 10.59 7.35 18.35
C VAL A 178 11.47 7.92 19.47
N SER A 179 11.91 7.08 20.42
CA SER A 179 12.83 7.49 21.49
C SER A 179 14.19 7.96 20.95
N SER A 180 14.71 7.31 19.91
CA SER A 180 15.96 7.71 19.26
C SER A 180 15.79 9.03 18.51
N LEU A 181 14.69 9.19 17.77
CA LEU A 181 14.37 10.43 17.07
C LEU A 181 14.21 11.61 18.04
N PHE A 182 13.54 11.40 19.18
CA PHE A 182 13.41 12.41 20.23
C PHE A 182 14.77 12.84 20.79
N LYS A 183 15.69 11.90 21.05
CA LYS A 183 17.06 12.23 21.51
C LYS A 183 17.85 13.01 20.45
N VAL A 184 17.67 12.64 19.18
CA VAL A 184 18.34 13.32 18.06
C VAL A 184 17.79 14.73 17.88
N SER A 185 16.47 14.93 17.91
CA SER A 185 15.83 16.24 17.78
C SER A 185 16.29 17.19 18.88
N ASN A 186 16.33 16.72 20.14
CA ASN A 186 16.85 17.50 21.26
C ASN A 186 18.34 17.84 21.10
N ALA A 187 19.17 16.90 20.65
CA ALA A 187 20.59 17.12 20.43
C ALA A 187 20.88 18.13 19.31
N LEU A 188 19.96 18.22 18.35
CA LEU A 188 19.95 19.15 17.23
C LEU A 188 19.18 20.45 17.52
N ASP A 189 18.50 20.56 18.67
CA ASP A 189 17.68 21.70 19.03
C ASP A 189 16.62 22.05 17.97
N VAL A 190 15.82 21.03 17.62
CA VAL A 190 14.71 21.15 16.66
C VAL A 190 13.48 20.38 17.16
N PRO A 191 12.26 20.75 16.77
CA PRO A 191 11.09 19.93 16.99
C PRO A 191 11.24 18.56 16.32
N ILE A 192 10.74 17.49 16.95
CA ILE A 192 10.80 16.14 16.36
C ILE A 192 10.09 16.08 15.02
N THR A 193 9.02 16.88 14.83
CA THR A 193 8.26 16.99 13.58
C THR A 193 9.13 17.45 12.40
N GLN A 194 10.14 18.26 12.64
CA GLN A 194 11.06 18.72 11.59
C GLN A 194 11.89 17.59 10.99
N LEU A 195 12.10 16.49 11.73
CA LEU A 195 12.85 15.34 11.23
C LEU A 195 12.07 14.55 10.17
N PHE A 196 10.76 14.73 10.06
CA PHE A 196 9.91 14.03 9.11
C PHE A 196 9.78 14.75 7.76
N GLY A 197 10.16 16.01 7.67
CA GLY A 197 9.99 16.81 6.45
C GLY A 197 8.56 17.18 6.15
N GLU A 198 8.30 17.55 4.90
CA GLU A 198 6.93 17.72 4.38
C GLU A 198 6.40 16.35 3.93
N PHE A 199 5.74 15.66 4.84
CA PHE A 199 5.06 14.40 4.57
C PHE A 199 3.55 14.58 4.56
#